data_9381a9b41414ecd9849089a4bb8334f1
#
_entry.id   9381a9b41414ecd9849089a4bb8334f1
#
_cell.length_a   1.000
_cell.length_b   1.000
_cell.length_c   1.000
_cell.angle_alpha   90.00
_cell.angle_beta   90.00
_cell.angle_gamma   90.00
#
_symmetry.space_group_name_H-M   'P 1'
#
loop_
_entity.id
_entity.type
_entity.pdbx_description
1 polymer ?
#
loop_
_entity_poly.entity_id
_entity_poly.type
_entity_poly.pdbx_seq_one_letter_code
_entity_poly.pdbx_strand_id
1 'polypeptide(L)'
;MSQQVINRRQALTGLAASAVVASSAAIGAEAVPAAFPKRPITLIVPFSAGGPVDVLGRLLADQYQSRSGSAAIVENKTGGAGNIGIEAVRDAAPDGTRLLLIPAGNLTINPTLMPDLPFNVERDFVPVSLLASAANILVVSPK
;
A
#
# COMPACT_ATOMS: atom_id res chain seq x y z
N MET A 1 -33.96 33.30 52.04
CA MET A 1 -33.70 33.40 50.59
C MET A 1 -32.48 34.24 50.41
N SER A 2 -31.30 33.60 50.19
CA SER A 2 -30.00 34.26 50.06
C SER A 2 -29.65 34.36 48.58
N GLN A 3 -29.71 35.56 48.02
CA GLN A 3 -29.30 35.78 46.64
C GLN A 3 -27.74 35.87 46.61
N GLN A 4 -27.09 34.91 45.96
CA GLN A 4 -25.67 34.98 45.65
C GLN A 4 -25.45 35.97 44.49
N VAL A 5 -24.85 37.08 44.78
CA VAL A 5 -24.42 38.10 43.80
C VAL A 5 -23.13 37.58 43.15
N ILE A 6 -23.22 37.13 41.91
CA ILE A 6 -22.04 36.68 41.13
C ILE A 6 -21.19 37.92 40.77
N ASN A 7 -19.98 37.95 41.29
CA ASN A 7 -19.05 39.05 41.10
C ASN A 7 -18.45 38.97 39.69
N ARG A 8 -18.28 40.15 39.00
CA ARG A 8 -17.77 40.27 37.62
C ARG A 8 -16.47 39.53 37.36
N ARG A 9 -15.61 39.38 38.37
CA ARG A 9 -14.36 38.58 38.27
C ARG A 9 -14.61 37.08 38.12
N GLN A 10 -15.68 36.55 38.71
CA GLN A 10 -16.02 35.10 38.60
C GLN A 10 -16.66 34.78 37.26
N ALA A 11 -17.33 35.73 36.61
CA ALA A 11 -17.91 35.52 35.28
C ALA A 11 -16.82 35.48 34.19
N LEU A 12 -15.71 36.22 34.36
CA LEU A 12 -14.61 36.25 33.38
C LEU A 12 -13.72 35.01 33.47
N THR A 13 -13.58 34.37 34.64
CA THR A 13 -12.81 33.08 34.75
C THR A 13 -13.59 31.88 34.23
N GLY A 14 -14.90 31.92 34.21
CA GLY A 14 -15.74 30.84 33.64
C GLY A 14 -15.73 30.81 32.09
N LEU A 15 -15.59 31.95 31.41
CA LEU A 15 -15.55 32.03 29.97
C LEU A 15 -14.18 31.64 29.37
N ALA A 16 -13.11 31.80 30.13
CA ALA A 16 -11.75 31.45 29.63
C ALA A 16 -11.50 29.92 29.68
N ALA A 17 -12.17 29.19 30.57
CA ALA A 17 -11.99 27.74 30.71
C ALA A 17 -12.74 26.92 29.63
N SER A 18 -13.81 27.46 29.03
CA SER A 18 -14.59 26.77 27.99
C SER A 18 -14.04 26.91 26.59
N ALA A 19 -13.13 27.85 26.32
CA ALA A 19 -12.52 28.06 24.99
C ALA A 19 -11.37 27.11 24.68
N VAL A 20 -10.77 26.47 25.69
CA VAL A 20 -9.58 25.60 25.50
C VAL A 20 -9.99 24.16 25.16
N VAL A 21 -11.20 23.73 25.49
CA VAL A 21 -11.64 22.33 25.24
C VAL A 21 -12.20 22.14 23.81
N ALA A 22 -12.53 23.22 23.10
CA ALA A 22 -13.08 23.13 21.74
C ALA A 22 -12.03 22.97 20.62
N SER A 23 -10.72 23.13 20.93
CA SER A 23 -9.66 23.06 19.91
C SER A 23 -9.01 21.70 19.72
N SER A 24 -9.35 20.69 20.49
CA SER A 24 -8.71 19.36 20.41
C SER A 24 -9.49 18.32 19.61
N ALA A 25 -10.60 18.68 18.97
CA ALA A 25 -11.40 17.74 18.16
C ALA A 25 -11.16 17.81 16.64
N ALA A 26 -10.17 18.59 16.19
CA ALA A 26 -9.81 18.73 14.78
C ALA A 26 -8.51 17.99 14.40
N ILE A 27 -8.13 16.94 15.15
CA ILE A 27 -7.05 16.04 14.73
C ILE A 27 -7.66 15.02 13.77
N GLY A 28 -7.55 15.35 12.47
CA GLY A 28 -7.40 14.37 11.40
C GLY A 28 -8.48 13.30 11.29
N ALA A 29 -9.70 13.67 10.92
CA ALA A 29 -10.38 12.80 9.97
C ALA A 29 -9.60 12.95 8.65
N GLU A 30 -8.51 12.19 8.49
CA GLU A 30 -7.98 11.91 7.17
C GLU A 30 -9.17 11.43 6.35
N ALA A 31 -9.55 12.23 5.36
CA ALA A 31 -10.57 11.83 4.41
C ALA A 31 -10.13 10.49 3.84
N VAL A 32 -10.83 9.41 4.22
CA VAL A 32 -10.69 8.12 3.57
C VAL A 32 -10.82 8.43 2.08
N PRO A 33 -9.77 8.20 1.27
CA PRO A 33 -9.81 8.55 -0.14
C PRO A 33 -11.09 8.00 -0.73
N ALA A 34 -11.76 8.80 -1.54
CA ALA A 34 -12.96 8.40 -2.28
C ALA A 34 -12.78 6.97 -2.77
N ALA A 35 -13.74 6.11 -2.45
CA ALA A 35 -13.68 4.66 -2.64
C ALA A 35 -12.87 4.32 -3.90
N PHE A 36 -11.81 3.51 -3.71
CA PHE A 36 -10.96 3.02 -4.79
C PHE A 36 -11.83 2.72 -6.01
N PRO A 37 -11.52 3.24 -7.20
CA PRO A 37 -12.40 3.12 -8.34
C PRO A 37 -12.79 1.65 -8.50
N LYS A 38 -14.10 1.36 -8.59
CA LYS A 38 -14.63 0.00 -8.79
C LYS A 38 -14.29 -0.48 -10.20
N ARG A 39 -12.99 -0.61 -10.48
CA ARG A 39 -12.45 -1.08 -11.74
C ARG A 39 -11.74 -2.41 -11.52
N PRO A 40 -11.79 -3.33 -12.47
CA PRO A 40 -10.96 -4.51 -12.43
C PRO A 40 -9.48 -4.11 -12.34
N ILE A 41 -8.74 -4.83 -11.51
CA ILE A 41 -7.27 -4.67 -11.43
C ILE A 41 -6.58 -5.91 -11.98
N THR A 42 -5.37 -5.72 -12.49
CA THR A 42 -4.49 -6.82 -12.92
C THR A 42 -3.24 -6.81 -12.08
N LEU A 43 -2.98 -7.94 -11.41
CA LEU A 43 -1.75 -8.19 -10.67
C LEU A 43 -0.75 -8.89 -11.58
N ILE A 44 0.28 -8.19 -12.00
CA ILE A 44 1.37 -8.77 -12.81
C ILE A 44 2.35 -9.47 -11.87
N VAL A 45 2.50 -10.78 -12.06
CA VAL A 45 3.45 -11.63 -11.35
C VAL A 45 4.54 -12.06 -12.33
N PRO A 46 5.80 -11.61 -12.19
CA PRO A 46 6.86 -11.90 -13.16
C PRO A 46 7.49 -13.30 -12.98
N PHE A 47 6.76 -14.22 -12.38
CA PHE A 47 7.19 -15.59 -12.11
C PHE A 47 6.13 -16.60 -12.53
N SER A 48 6.56 -17.89 -12.62
CA SER A 48 5.68 -18.98 -13.03
C SER A 48 4.47 -19.13 -12.12
N ALA A 49 3.36 -19.51 -12.72
CA ALA A 49 2.15 -19.85 -11.99
C ALA A 49 2.42 -21.00 -11.01
N GLY A 50 1.73 -21.00 -9.86
CA GLY A 50 1.91 -21.96 -8.78
C GLY A 50 3.12 -21.70 -7.88
N GLY A 51 3.96 -20.72 -8.19
CA GLY A 51 5.04 -20.28 -7.29
C GLY A 51 4.51 -19.47 -6.09
N PRO A 52 5.36 -19.22 -5.07
CA PRO A 52 4.92 -18.54 -3.84
C PRO A 52 4.38 -17.13 -4.09
N VAL A 53 4.92 -16.41 -5.06
CA VAL A 53 4.44 -15.07 -5.43
C VAL A 53 3.08 -15.15 -6.13
N ASP A 54 2.87 -16.15 -6.98
CA ASP A 54 1.59 -16.37 -7.66
C ASP A 54 0.48 -16.74 -6.66
N VAL A 55 0.78 -17.63 -5.71
CA VAL A 55 -0.16 -18.00 -4.64
C VAL A 55 -0.57 -16.78 -3.83
N LEU A 56 0.40 -15.94 -3.44
CA LEU A 56 0.11 -14.70 -2.72
C LEU A 56 -0.72 -13.74 -3.57
N GLY A 57 -0.42 -13.63 -4.87
CA GLY A 57 -1.18 -12.82 -5.82
C GLY A 57 -2.64 -13.25 -5.93
N ARG A 58 -2.90 -14.56 -6.00
CA ARG A 58 -4.28 -15.10 -6.05
C ARG A 58 -5.04 -14.86 -4.76
N LEU A 59 -4.40 -15.04 -3.60
CA LEU A 59 -5.01 -14.71 -2.30
C LEU A 59 -5.36 -13.22 -2.20
N LEU A 60 -4.49 -12.35 -2.68
CA LEU A 60 -4.76 -10.91 -2.73
C LEU A 60 -5.92 -10.60 -3.69
N ALA A 61 -5.97 -11.22 -4.86
CA ALA A 61 -7.04 -11.05 -5.83
C ALA A 61 -8.41 -11.44 -5.25
N ASP A 62 -8.49 -12.59 -4.57
CA ASP A 62 -9.71 -13.06 -3.91
C ASP A 62 -10.17 -12.09 -2.81
N GLN A 63 -9.23 -11.59 -1.99
CA GLN A 63 -9.52 -10.61 -0.94
C GLN A 63 -9.95 -9.25 -1.53
N TYR A 64 -9.33 -8.81 -2.60
CA TYR A 64 -9.73 -7.60 -3.30
C TYR A 64 -11.16 -7.72 -3.83
N GLN A 65 -11.47 -8.81 -4.53
CA GLN A 65 -12.80 -9.06 -5.09
C GLN A 65 -13.87 -9.13 -4.01
N SER A 66 -13.59 -9.82 -2.90
CA SER A 66 -14.55 -9.96 -1.79
C SER A 66 -14.86 -8.62 -1.10
N ARG A 67 -13.88 -7.70 -1.03
CA ARG A 67 -14.03 -6.41 -0.34
C ARG A 67 -14.52 -5.29 -1.25
N SER A 68 -14.04 -5.23 -2.49
CA SER A 68 -14.37 -4.15 -3.43
C SER A 68 -15.58 -4.46 -4.32
N GLY A 69 -15.92 -5.75 -4.49
CA GLY A 69 -16.88 -6.21 -5.48
C GLY A 69 -16.38 -6.11 -6.92
N SER A 70 -15.10 -5.76 -7.13
CA SER A 70 -14.48 -5.65 -8.46
C SER A 70 -13.53 -6.80 -8.70
N ALA A 71 -13.40 -7.26 -9.95
CA ALA A 71 -12.51 -8.35 -10.32
C ALA A 71 -11.04 -7.97 -10.12
N ALA A 72 -10.23 -8.93 -9.67
CA ALA A 72 -8.79 -8.87 -9.73
C ALA A 72 -8.26 -10.10 -10.48
N ILE A 73 -7.39 -9.87 -11.45
CA ILE A 73 -6.84 -10.92 -12.32
C ILE A 73 -5.34 -11.02 -12.04
N VAL A 74 -4.85 -12.24 -11.87
CA VAL A 74 -3.40 -12.50 -11.77
C VAL A 74 -2.89 -12.90 -13.15
N GLU A 75 -1.93 -12.15 -13.67
CA GLU A 75 -1.27 -12.41 -14.95
C GLU A 75 0.21 -12.74 -14.72
N ASN A 76 0.64 -13.94 -15.09
CA ASN A 76 2.03 -14.36 -14.97
C ASN A 76 2.82 -13.97 -16.22
N LYS A 77 3.76 -13.01 -16.09
CA LYS A 77 4.65 -12.55 -17.17
C LYS A 77 6.09 -12.89 -16.83
N THR A 78 6.51 -14.09 -17.17
CA THR A 78 7.85 -14.62 -16.87
C THR A 78 8.90 -14.19 -17.89
N GLY A 79 10.17 -14.23 -17.49
CA GLY A 79 11.33 -14.00 -18.37
C GLY A 79 12.22 -12.85 -17.92
N GLY A 80 13.49 -12.86 -18.38
CA GLY A 80 14.47 -11.83 -18.08
C GLY A 80 14.70 -11.60 -16.57
N ALA A 81 14.72 -12.66 -15.76
CA ALA A 81 14.78 -12.55 -14.30
C ALA A 81 13.65 -11.69 -13.68
N GLY A 82 12.49 -11.66 -14.31
CA GLY A 82 11.33 -10.87 -13.91
C GLY A 82 11.19 -9.52 -14.65
N ASN A 83 12.19 -9.12 -15.42
CA ASN A 83 12.20 -7.80 -16.08
C ASN A 83 11.05 -7.63 -17.07
N ILE A 84 10.64 -8.69 -17.80
CA ILE A 84 9.50 -8.63 -18.72
C ILE A 84 8.21 -8.21 -18.01
N GLY A 85 7.96 -8.77 -16.83
CA GLY A 85 6.80 -8.38 -16.03
C GLY A 85 6.90 -6.97 -15.46
N ILE A 86 8.10 -6.55 -15.05
CA ILE A 86 8.38 -5.19 -14.56
C ILE A 86 8.10 -4.16 -15.67
N GLU A 87 8.64 -4.38 -16.87
CA GLU A 87 8.42 -3.52 -18.04
C GLU A 87 6.94 -3.42 -18.42
N ALA A 88 6.21 -4.54 -18.37
CA ALA A 88 4.79 -4.55 -18.69
C ALA A 88 3.94 -3.68 -17.72
N VAL A 89 4.39 -3.48 -16.48
CA VAL A 89 3.73 -2.56 -15.54
C VAL A 89 4.21 -1.13 -15.76
N ARG A 90 5.50 -0.91 -16.00
CA ARG A 90 6.06 0.41 -16.33
C ARG A 90 5.34 1.04 -17.53
N ASP A 91 5.12 0.25 -18.59
CA ASP A 91 4.52 0.73 -19.84
C ASP A 91 2.99 0.84 -19.78
N ALA A 92 2.39 0.43 -18.68
CA ALA A 92 0.96 0.54 -18.48
C ALA A 92 0.54 1.97 -18.09
N ALA A 93 -0.75 2.27 -18.25
CA ALA A 93 -1.32 3.51 -17.78
C ALA A 93 -1.17 3.63 -16.24
N PRO A 94 -0.71 4.78 -15.70
CA PRO A 94 -0.50 4.96 -14.26
C PRO A 94 -1.80 5.27 -13.51
N ASP A 95 -2.85 4.51 -13.79
CA ASP A 95 -4.20 4.70 -13.23
C ASP A 95 -4.54 3.76 -12.07
N GLY A 96 -3.55 2.97 -11.60
CA GLY A 96 -3.70 2.03 -10.49
C GLY A 96 -4.42 0.73 -10.85
N THR A 97 -4.75 0.49 -12.12
CA THR A 97 -5.39 -0.76 -12.54
C THR A 97 -4.39 -1.90 -12.78
N ARG A 98 -3.12 -1.58 -12.98
CA ARG A 98 -2.05 -2.57 -13.11
C ARG A 98 -1.07 -2.44 -11.96
N LEU A 99 -0.88 -3.54 -11.23
CA LEU A 99 -0.01 -3.60 -10.06
C LEU A 99 1.04 -4.69 -10.26
N LEU A 100 2.27 -4.40 -9.86
CA LEU A 100 3.37 -5.35 -9.86
C LEU A 100 3.44 -6.06 -8.49
N LEU A 101 3.45 -7.38 -8.49
CA LEU A 101 3.70 -8.19 -7.31
C LEU A 101 5.03 -8.94 -7.49
N ILE A 102 6.04 -8.54 -6.74
CA ILE A 102 7.41 -8.99 -6.94
C ILE A 102 8.19 -9.04 -5.61
N PRO A 103 9.17 -9.94 -5.46
CA PRO A 103 10.10 -9.89 -4.34
C PRO A 103 10.95 -8.62 -4.39
N ALA A 104 11.20 -8.01 -3.23
CA ALA A 104 11.96 -6.76 -3.13
C ALA A 104 13.35 -6.84 -3.77
N GLY A 105 14.00 -8.01 -3.71
CA GLY A 105 15.33 -8.22 -4.29
C GLY A 105 15.43 -7.92 -5.78
N ASN A 106 14.35 -8.15 -6.55
CA ASN A 106 14.34 -7.82 -7.97
C ASN A 106 14.40 -6.30 -8.23
N LEU A 107 13.89 -5.50 -7.29
CA LEU A 107 13.89 -4.04 -7.42
C LEU A 107 15.09 -3.38 -6.71
N THR A 108 15.74 -4.06 -5.78
CA THR A 108 16.87 -3.52 -5.01
C THR A 108 18.22 -4.04 -5.46
N ILE A 109 18.30 -5.31 -5.89
CA ILE A 109 19.56 -5.97 -6.27
C ILE A 109 19.79 -5.89 -7.78
N ASN A 110 18.76 -6.15 -8.60
CA ASN A 110 18.92 -6.17 -10.05
C ASN A 110 19.45 -4.86 -10.63
N PRO A 111 19.07 -3.65 -10.18
CA PRO A 111 19.64 -2.41 -10.68
C PRO A 111 21.16 -2.30 -10.51
N THR A 112 21.71 -2.94 -9.47
CA THR A 112 23.17 -2.96 -9.25
C THR A 112 23.86 -4.02 -10.10
N LEU A 113 23.24 -5.18 -10.29
CA LEU A 113 23.81 -6.30 -11.05
C LEU A 113 23.65 -6.17 -12.57
N MET A 114 22.63 -5.44 -13.00
CA MET A 114 22.25 -5.27 -14.41
C MET A 114 22.19 -3.78 -14.75
N PRO A 115 23.31 -3.16 -15.14
CA PRO A 115 23.36 -1.71 -15.36
C PRO A 115 22.51 -1.24 -16.57
N ASP A 116 22.22 -2.15 -17.51
CA ASP A 116 21.45 -1.85 -18.72
C ASP A 116 19.95 -2.13 -18.59
N LEU A 117 19.38 -1.98 -17.37
CA LEU A 117 17.95 -2.15 -17.18
C LEU A 117 17.18 -1.03 -17.91
N PRO A 118 16.10 -1.37 -18.64
CA PRO A 118 15.32 -0.39 -19.38
C PRO A 118 14.40 0.46 -18.50
N PHE A 119 14.43 0.30 -17.17
CA PHE A 119 13.59 1.04 -16.20
C PHE A 119 14.43 1.56 -15.03
N ASN A 120 13.91 2.57 -14.37
CA ASN A 120 14.42 3.10 -13.10
C ASN A 120 13.37 2.89 -12.01
N VAL A 121 13.74 2.16 -10.94
CA VAL A 121 12.79 1.78 -9.89
C VAL A 121 12.22 3.00 -9.15
N GLU A 122 13.05 3.99 -8.84
CA GLU A 122 12.65 5.17 -8.08
C GLU A 122 11.78 6.14 -8.89
N ARG A 123 12.03 6.21 -10.20
CA ARG A 123 11.32 7.13 -11.09
C ARG A 123 10.02 6.53 -11.63
N ASP A 124 10.04 5.24 -11.97
CA ASP A 124 9.00 4.62 -12.80
C ASP A 124 7.95 3.87 -11.97
N PHE A 125 8.18 3.68 -10.66
CA PHE A 125 7.27 2.92 -9.79
C PHE A 125 6.97 3.64 -8.48
N VAL A 126 5.75 3.47 -8.00
CA VAL A 126 5.31 3.93 -6.69
C VAL A 126 5.02 2.72 -5.80
N PRO A 127 5.72 2.54 -4.66
CA PRO A 127 5.44 1.44 -3.75
C PRO A 127 4.07 1.59 -3.10
N VAL A 128 3.30 0.49 -3.06
CA VAL A 128 1.97 0.49 -2.45
C VAL A 128 2.01 -0.11 -1.05
N SER A 129 2.50 -1.33 -0.90
CA SER A 129 2.56 -2.01 0.39
C SER A 129 3.52 -3.20 0.37
N LEU A 130 4.07 -3.53 1.55
CA LEU A 130 4.73 -4.80 1.81
C LEU A 130 3.66 -5.84 2.18
N LEU A 131 3.48 -6.86 1.35
CA LEU A 131 2.42 -7.86 1.53
C LEU A 131 2.84 -9.03 2.42
N ALA A 132 4.09 -9.48 2.30
CA ALA A 132 4.62 -10.60 3.06
C ALA A 132 6.13 -10.49 3.23
N SER A 133 6.63 -11.14 4.28
CA SER A 133 8.06 -11.35 4.51
C SER A 133 8.29 -12.83 4.78
N ALA A 134 9.35 -13.40 4.18
CA ALA A 134 9.75 -14.79 4.40
C ALA A 134 11.24 -14.85 4.74
N ALA A 135 11.57 -15.68 5.72
CA ALA A 135 12.96 -15.94 6.09
C ALA A 135 13.60 -16.92 5.10
N ASN A 136 14.82 -16.65 4.70
CA ASN A 136 15.66 -17.62 4.00
C ASN A 136 16.39 -18.50 5.03
N ILE A 137 16.36 -19.81 4.83
CA ILE A 137 17.03 -20.78 5.70
C ILE A 137 18.06 -21.53 4.87
N LEU A 138 19.32 -21.48 5.30
CA LEU A 138 20.38 -22.30 4.73
C LEU A 138 20.31 -23.69 5.35
N VAL A 139 20.17 -24.71 4.53
CA VAL A 139 20.17 -26.10 4.94
C VAL A 139 21.32 -26.86 4.26
N VAL A 140 21.90 -27.80 4.98
CA VAL A 140 22.95 -28.69 4.47
C VAL A 140 22.57 -30.13 4.78
N SER A 141 23.07 -31.08 3.97
CA SER A 141 22.88 -32.50 4.26
C SER A 141 23.66 -32.88 5.54
N PRO A 142 23.01 -33.56 6.50
CA PRO A 142 23.75 -34.15 7.62
C PRO A 142 24.72 -35.21 7.08
N LYS A 143 25.98 -35.14 7.52
CA LYS A 143 26.97 -36.18 7.20
C LYS A 143 26.73 -37.39 8.07
#